data_ebd7d0b5bb8ac8cbcfc6ebca1fd5b6fd
#
_entry.id   ebd7d0b5bb8ac8cbcfc6ebca1fd5b6fd
#
_cell.length_a   1.000
_cell.length_b   1.000
_cell.length_c   1.000
_cell.angle_alpha   90.00
_cell.angle_beta   90.00
_cell.angle_gamma   90.00
#
_symmetry.space_group_name_H-M   'P 1'
#
loop_
_entity.id
_entity.type
_entity.pdbx_description
1 polymer ?
#
loop_
_entity_poly.entity_id
_entity_poly.type
_entity_poly.pdbx_seq_one_letter_code
_entity_poly.pdbx_strand_id
1 'polypeptide(L)'
;MRFGHFFLPTYFPEWDRDLGSYFRFLVDFAVASEELGFDSVWANEHHFDAYGGLIPSPPIFLTAVAQRTSKVRLGTSVVVLPLHQPIEVAEQLAMLDLMSSGRLEVGVGRGYVTSDYEALGVSLAEGQERTLEGLEVLLRAWSNAPLSYA
;
A
#
# COMPACT_ATOMS: atom_id res chain seq x y z
N MET A 1 3.86 -16.55 -18.26
CA MET A 1 3.21 -15.25 -18.02
C MET A 1 2.93 -15.16 -16.53
N ARG A 2 3.04 -13.98 -15.91
CA ARG A 2 2.68 -13.77 -14.51
C ARG A 2 1.39 -12.98 -14.42
N PHE A 3 0.53 -13.32 -13.47
CA PHE A 3 -0.74 -12.66 -13.24
C PHE A 3 -0.78 -12.09 -11.83
N GLY A 4 -1.15 -10.83 -11.70
CA GLY A 4 -1.39 -10.16 -10.43
C GLY A 4 -2.87 -9.81 -10.28
N HIS A 5 -3.36 -9.88 -9.05
CA HIS A 5 -4.66 -9.37 -8.68
C HIS A 5 -4.47 -7.97 -8.05
N PHE A 6 -5.17 -6.96 -8.55
CA PHE A 6 -5.12 -5.59 -8.05
C PHE A 6 -6.39 -5.26 -7.26
N PHE A 7 -6.19 -4.85 -6.00
CA PHE A 7 -7.27 -4.41 -5.13
C PHE A 7 -7.48 -2.90 -5.25
N LEU A 8 -8.68 -2.53 -5.67
CA LEU A 8 -9.21 -1.17 -5.68
C LEU A 8 -10.63 -1.21 -5.08
N PRO A 9 -10.75 -1.49 -3.77
CA PRO A 9 -12.04 -1.76 -3.17
C PRO A 9 -12.90 -0.51 -3.10
N THR A 10 -14.11 -0.64 -3.63
CA THR A 10 -15.12 0.39 -3.63
C THR A 10 -16.22 0.03 -2.65
N TYR A 11 -16.65 0.99 -1.84
CA TYR A 11 -17.65 0.78 -0.82
C TYR A 11 -18.77 1.80 -0.88
N PHE A 12 -20.00 1.28 -0.96
CA PHE A 12 -21.22 2.07 -0.86
C PHE A 12 -22.06 1.49 0.28
N PRO A 13 -22.33 2.27 1.36
CA PRO A 13 -23.09 1.80 2.52
C PRO A 13 -24.45 1.19 2.20
N GLU A 14 -25.10 1.67 1.16
CA GLU A 14 -26.40 1.19 0.70
C GLU A 14 -26.39 -0.21 0.08
N TRP A 15 -25.24 -0.77 -0.21
CA TRP A 15 -25.09 -2.10 -0.80
C TRP A 15 -24.81 -3.21 0.21
N ASP A 16 -25.02 -2.93 1.50
CA ASP A 16 -25.26 -3.88 2.59
C ASP A 16 -24.13 -4.73 3.12
N ARG A 17 -22.91 -4.28 3.12
CA ARG A 17 -21.89 -4.96 3.94
C ARG A 17 -21.45 -4.08 5.09
N ASP A 18 -21.43 -4.62 6.30
CA ASP A 18 -20.66 -3.96 7.33
C ASP A 18 -19.17 -3.95 6.91
N LEU A 19 -18.49 -2.84 7.21
CA LEU A 19 -17.11 -2.62 6.79
C LEU A 19 -16.16 -3.72 7.28
N GLY A 20 -16.35 -4.21 8.50
CA GLY A 20 -15.51 -5.28 9.05
C GLY A 20 -15.63 -6.59 8.26
N SER A 21 -16.85 -6.95 7.86
CA SER A 21 -17.09 -8.11 6.99
C SER A 21 -16.50 -7.91 5.61
N TYR A 22 -16.54 -6.68 5.08
CA TYR A 22 -15.96 -6.39 3.79
C TYR A 22 -14.43 -6.49 3.81
N PHE A 23 -13.76 -5.97 4.84
CA PHE A 23 -12.32 -6.15 4.99
C PHE A 23 -11.92 -7.62 5.13
N ARG A 24 -12.66 -8.42 5.90
CA ARG A 24 -12.43 -9.88 5.96
C ARG A 24 -12.56 -10.53 4.60
N PHE A 25 -13.59 -10.17 3.84
CA PHE A 25 -13.78 -10.65 2.48
C PHE A 25 -12.61 -10.29 1.56
N LEU A 26 -12.06 -9.06 1.64
CA LEU A 26 -10.91 -8.66 0.82
C LEU A 26 -9.66 -9.51 1.14
N VAL A 27 -9.42 -9.79 2.42
CA VAL A 27 -8.32 -10.68 2.83
C VAL A 27 -8.56 -12.11 2.35
N ASP A 28 -9.78 -12.65 2.51
CA ASP A 28 -10.13 -13.99 2.04
C ASP A 28 -10.01 -14.09 0.51
N PHE A 29 -10.32 -13.00 -0.21
CA PHE A 29 -10.18 -12.94 -1.66
C PHE A 29 -8.69 -12.93 -2.09
N ALA A 30 -7.80 -12.34 -1.31
CA ALA A 30 -6.36 -12.45 -1.53
C ALA A 30 -5.85 -13.88 -1.30
N VAL A 31 -6.36 -14.58 -0.29
CA VAL A 31 -6.07 -16.00 -0.05
C VAL A 31 -6.55 -16.84 -1.24
N ALA A 32 -7.78 -16.63 -1.70
CA ALA A 32 -8.30 -17.32 -2.87
C ALA A 32 -7.47 -17.05 -4.14
N SER A 33 -6.92 -15.84 -4.28
CA SER A 33 -6.01 -15.52 -5.39
C SER A 33 -4.75 -16.38 -5.37
N GLU A 34 -4.15 -16.61 -4.18
CA GLU A 34 -3.03 -17.54 -4.03
C GLU A 34 -3.42 -18.98 -4.40
N GLU A 35 -4.58 -19.46 -3.92
CA GLU A 35 -5.08 -20.81 -4.21
C GLU A 35 -5.35 -21.02 -5.70
N LEU A 36 -5.80 -19.99 -6.40
CA LEU A 36 -6.04 -20.00 -7.85
C LEU A 36 -4.75 -19.82 -8.68
N GLY A 37 -3.61 -19.63 -8.04
CA GLY A 37 -2.30 -19.58 -8.70
C GLY A 37 -1.93 -18.20 -9.26
N PHE A 38 -2.48 -17.11 -8.73
CA PHE A 38 -1.96 -15.78 -9.03
C PHE A 38 -0.55 -15.61 -8.45
N ASP A 39 0.33 -14.94 -9.19
CA ASP A 39 1.71 -14.70 -8.77
C ASP A 39 1.83 -13.59 -7.71
N SER A 40 0.91 -12.62 -7.73
CA SER A 40 0.95 -11.44 -6.86
C SER A 40 -0.43 -10.87 -6.55
N VAL A 41 -0.54 -10.19 -5.42
CA VAL A 41 -1.66 -9.32 -5.07
C VAL A 41 -1.15 -7.91 -4.82
N TRP A 42 -1.88 -6.91 -5.30
CA TRP A 42 -1.49 -5.50 -5.27
C TRP A 42 -2.58 -4.67 -4.61
N ALA A 43 -2.20 -3.78 -3.71
CA ALA A 43 -3.11 -2.89 -3.02
C ALA A 43 -2.84 -1.43 -3.40
N ASN A 44 -3.93 -0.70 -3.71
CA ASN A 44 -3.90 0.74 -3.93
C ASN A 44 -3.81 1.51 -2.61
N GLU A 45 -3.52 2.80 -2.70
CA GLU A 45 -3.75 3.79 -1.67
C GLU A 45 -4.65 4.90 -2.22
N HIS A 46 -5.81 5.09 -1.57
CA HIS A 46 -6.68 6.24 -1.72
C HIS A 46 -7.33 6.57 -0.38
N HIS A 47 -7.72 7.81 -0.21
CA HIS A 47 -8.27 8.32 1.04
C HIS A 47 -9.66 8.92 0.83
N PHE A 48 -10.52 8.77 1.84
CA PHE A 48 -11.81 9.48 1.98
C PHE A 48 -12.82 9.34 0.84
N ASP A 49 -12.58 8.50 -0.15
CA ASP A 49 -13.45 8.27 -1.30
C ASP A 49 -14.11 6.89 -1.22
N ALA A 50 -15.35 6.78 -1.70
CA ALA A 50 -16.01 5.49 -1.87
C ALA A 50 -15.29 4.61 -2.89
N TYR A 51 -14.72 5.21 -3.94
CA TYR A 51 -13.99 4.52 -4.98
C TYR A 51 -12.51 4.35 -4.60
N GLY A 52 -12.14 3.16 -4.21
CA GLY A 52 -10.76 2.80 -3.89
C GLY A 52 -10.26 3.26 -2.50
N GLY A 53 -10.99 4.13 -1.80
CA GLY A 53 -10.54 4.76 -0.55
C GLY A 53 -10.64 3.89 0.71
N LEU A 54 -10.97 2.62 0.56
CA LEU A 54 -11.03 1.68 1.68
C LEU A 54 -9.68 1.17 2.17
N ILE A 55 -8.65 1.30 1.36
CA ILE A 55 -7.29 0.93 1.74
C ILE A 55 -6.43 2.21 1.81
N PRO A 56 -6.54 3.00 2.88
CA PRO A 56 -5.70 4.20 3.04
C PRO A 56 -4.26 3.84 3.45
N SER A 57 -4.00 2.60 3.81
CA SER A 57 -2.68 2.09 4.17
C SER A 57 -2.46 0.71 3.57
N PRO A 58 -1.87 0.63 2.37
CA PRO A 58 -1.50 -0.64 1.75
C PRO A 58 -0.65 -1.54 2.66
N PRO A 59 0.34 -1.04 3.43
CA PRO A 59 1.12 -1.89 4.32
C PRO A 59 0.29 -2.61 5.38
N ILE A 60 -0.71 -1.95 5.96
CA ILE A 60 -1.59 -2.57 6.97
C ILE A 60 -2.41 -3.69 6.35
N PHE A 61 -3.05 -3.43 5.20
CA PHE A 61 -3.84 -4.43 4.49
C PHE A 61 -2.99 -5.62 4.06
N LEU A 62 -1.85 -5.37 3.44
CA LEU A 62 -0.94 -6.42 2.96
C LEU A 62 -0.33 -7.22 4.11
N THR A 63 -0.16 -6.64 5.30
CA THR A 63 0.25 -7.38 6.50
C THR A 63 -0.80 -8.42 6.89
N ALA A 64 -2.08 -8.06 6.86
CA ALA A 64 -3.16 -9.02 7.13
C ALA A 64 -3.18 -10.16 6.09
N VAL A 65 -2.97 -9.84 4.81
CA VAL A 65 -2.83 -10.83 3.73
C VAL A 65 -1.60 -11.71 3.94
N ALA A 66 -0.46 -11.12 4.33
CA ALA A 66 0.79 -11.84 4.56
C ALA A 66 0.66 -12.97 5.59
N GLN A 67 -0.15 -12.74 6.64
CA GLN A 67 -0.40 -13.72 7.71
C GLN A 67 -1.29 -14.89 7.26
N ARG A 68 -1.99 -14.75 6.14
CA ARG A 68 -2.94 -15.73 5.62
C ARG A 68 -2.46 -16.42 4.33
N THR A 69 -1.33 -15.98 3.79
CA THR A 69 -0.73 -16.46 2.53
C THR A 69 0.73 -16.86 2.74
N SER A 70 1.28 -17.65 1.84
CA SER A 70 2.66 -18.16 1.96
C SER A 70 3.50 -18.05 0.69
N LYS A 71 2.89 -17.80 -0.45
CA LYS A 71 3.56 -17.84 -1.77
C LYS A 71 3.37 -16.57 -2.58
N VAL A 72 2.14 -16.05 -2.62
CA VAL A 72 1.79 -14.87 -3.44
C VAL A 72 2.63 -13.66 -3.01
N ARG A 73 3.18 -12.94 -3.98
CA ARG A 73 3.90 -11.69 -3.72
C ARG A 73 2.92 -10.57 -3.38
N LEU A 74 3.35 -9.66 -2.54
CA LEU A 74 2.53 -8.61 -1.95
C LEU A 74 3.02 -7.26 -2.46
N GLY A 75 2.24 -6.59 -3.28
CA GLY A 75 2.64 -5.35 -3.93
C GLY A 75 1.87 -4.13 -3.42
N THR A 76 2.55 -3.01 -3.25
CA THR A 76 1.90 -1.71 -3.14
C THR A 76 1.78 -1.07 -4.52
N SER A 77 0.60 -0.58 -4.88
CA SER A 77 0.37 0.06 -6.20
C SER A 77 -0.58 1.25 -6.07
N VAL A 78 -0.12 2.26 -5.43
CA VAL A 78 1.23 2.57 -4.91
C VAL A 78 1.12 3.03 -3.44
N VAL A 79 2.23 3.18 -2.73
CA VAL A 79 2.30 4.09 -1.59
C VAL A 79 2.49 5.50 -2.15
N VAL A 80 1.61 6.43 -1.78
CA VAL A 80 1.65 7.83 -2.23
C VAL A 80 2.62 8.60 -1.34
N LEU A 81 3.91 8.51 -1.64
CA LEU A 81 5.00 9.01 -0.79
C LEU A 81 4.82 10.45 -0.29
N PRO A 82 4.35 11.43 -1.11
CA PRO A 82 4.18 12.81 -0.64
C PRO A 82 3.26 12.98 0.57
N LEU A 83 2.37 12.03 0.79
CA LEU A 83 1.36 12.08 1.85
C LEU A 83 1.87 11.52 3.19
N HIS A 84 3.11 11.01 3.22
CA HIS A 84 3.67 10.29 4.38
C HIS A 84 5.01 10.86 4.84
N GLN A 85 5.39 10.48 6.05
CA GLN A 85 6.77 10.60 6.52
C GLN A 85 7.60 9.43 5.96
N PRO A 86 8.63 9.70 5.13
CA PRO A 86 9.31 8.63 4.41
C PRO A 86 10.05 7.64 5.31
N ILE A 87 10.56 8.06 6.47
CA ILE A 87 11.18 7.16 7.44
C ILE A 87 10.17 6.14 7.98
N GLU A 88 8.97 6.58 8.36
CA GLU A 88 7.92 5.69 8.85
C GLU A 88 7.48 4.68 7.77
N VAL A 89 7.39 5.13 6.52
CA VAL A 89 7.11 4.25 5.38
C VAL A 89 8.20 3.21 5.22
N ALA A 90 9.48 3.61 5.32
CA ALA A 90 10.60 2.67 5.22
C ALA A 90 10.54 1.59 6.31
N GLU A 91 10.23 1.96 7.56
CA GLU A 91 10.09 1.02 8.67
C GLU A 91 8.91 0.08 8.47
N GLN A 92 7.73 0.59 8.10
CA GLN A 92 6.52 -0.20 7.87
C GLN A 92 6.71 -1.23 6.75
N LEU A 93 7.33 -0.82 5.64
CA LEU A 93 7.59 -1.70 4.51
C LEU A 93 8.65 -2.75 4.85
N ALA A 94 9.70 -2.38 5.60
CA ALA A 94 10.69 -3.34 6.07
C ALA A 94 10.07 -4.39 7.03
N MET A 95 9.20 -3.96 7.95
CA MET A 95 8.45 -4.88 8.81
C MET A 95 7.58 -5.84 7.99
N LEU A 96 6.84 -5.31 7.00
CA LEU A 96 6.00 -6.13 6.13
C LEU A 96 6.83 -7.14 5.33
N ASP A 97 7.99 -6.73 4.81
CA ASP A 97 8.88 -7.65 4.09
C ASP A 97 9.35 -8.81 4.98
N LEU A 98 9.80 -8.51 6.20
CA LEU A 98 10.20 -9.52 7.18
C LEU A 98 9.02 -10.44 7.56
N MET A 99 7.84 -9.88 7.84
CA MET A 99 6.65 -10.64 8.22
C MET A 99 6.11 -11.50 7.08
N SER A 100 6.37 -11.11 5.84
CA SER A 100 6.00 -11.87 4.64
C SER A 100 7.08 -12.82 4.15
N SER A 101 8.25 -12.87 4.81
CA SER A 101 9.41 -13.70 4.41
C SER A 101 9.94 -13.30 3.02
N GLY A 102 10.12 -12.00 2.77
CA GLY A 102 10.71 -11.46 1.54
C GLY A 102 9.80 -11.47 0.33
N ARG A 103 8.46 -11.48 0.54
CA ARG A 103 7.48 -11.48 -0.56
C ARG A 103 7.01 -10.09 -0.98
N LEU A 104 7.50 -9.03 -0.34
CA LEU A 104 7.09 -7.67 -0.64
C LEU A 104 7.64 -7.19 -1.99
N GLU A 105 6.81 -6.47 -2.72
CA GLU A 105 7.15 -5.65 -3.89
C GLU A 105 6.67 -4.22 -3.64
N VAL A 106 7.60 -3.27 -3.63
CA VAL A 106 7.30 -1.88 -3.29
C VAL A 106 7.09 -1.05 -4.54
N GLY A 107 5.85 -0.60 -4.74
CA GLY A 107 5.53 0.45 -5.69
C GLY A 107 5.26 1.75 -4.95
N VAL A 108 5.92 2.82 -5.36
CA VAL A 108 5.72 4.17 -4.84
C VAL A 108 5.31 5.12 -5.95
N GLY A 109 4.61 6.17 -5.60
CA GLY A 109 4.18 7.15 -6.57
C GLY A 109 3.86 8.51 -5.97
N ARG A 110 3.64 9.48 -6.85
CA ARG A 110 3.26 10.83 -6.47
C ARG A 110 1.79 10.92 -6.03
N GLY A 111 0.94 10.08 -6.57
CA GLY A 111 -0.49 10.31 -6.52
C GLY A 111 -0.94 11.49 -7.41
N TYR A 112 -2.25 11.66 -7.53
CA TYR A 112 -2.86 12.69 -8.38
C TYR A 112 -4.20 13.20 -7.86
N VAL A 113 -4.71 12.62 -6.78
CA VAL A 113 -6.03 12.96 -6.23
C VAL A 113 -5.89 14.19 -5.34
N THR A 114 -6.41 15.32 -5.81
CA THR A 114 -6.30 16.61 -5.12
C THR A 114 -6.93 16.58 -3.72
N SER A 115 -8.08 15.92 -3.58
CA SER A 115 -8.78 15.79 -2.29
C SER A 115 -7.96 15.05 -1.24
N ASP A 116 -7.17 14.05 -1.62
CA ASP A 116 -6.29 13.31 -0.71
C ASP A 116 -5.19 14.25 -0.16
N TYR A 117 -4.59 15.04 -1.05
CA TYR A 117 -3.59 16.04 -0.69
C TYR A 117 -4.14 17.13 0.24
N GLU A 118 -5.29 17.70 -0.11
CA GLU A 118 -5.97 18.74 0.69
C GLU A 118 -6.32 18.23 2.09
N ALA A 119 -6.92 17.03 2.17
CA ALA A 119 -7.34 16.44 3.44
C ALA A 119 -6.16 16.13 4.38
N LEU A 120 -5.00 15.79 3.81
CA LEU A 120 -3.77 15.50 4.58
C LEU A 120 -2.83 16.71 4.73
N GLY A 121 -3.27 17.89 4.25
CA GLY A 121 -2.55 19.16 4.44
C GLY A 121 -1.26 19.27 3.64
N VAL A 122 -1.15 18.55 2.52
CA VAL A 122 0.01 18.56 1.63
C VAL A 122 -0.32 19.31 0.35
N SER A 123 0.61 20.09 -0.17
CA SER A 123 0.46 20.77 -1.45
C SER A 123 0.69 19.81 -2.62
N LEU A 124 -0.27 19.69 -3.53
CA LEU A 124 -0.11 18.90 -4.76
C LEU A 124 1.07 19.42 -5.62
N ALA A 125 1.38 20.71 -5.55
CA ALA A 125 2.50 21.30 -6.28
C ALA A 125 3.86 20.77 -5.78
N GLU A 126 3.97 20.42 -4.51
CA GLU A 126 5.18 19.84 -3.90
C GLU A 126 5.30 18.32 -4.15
N GLY A 127 4.24 17.70 -4.66
CA GLY A 127 4.14 16.25 -4.77
C GLY A 127 5.30 15.58 -5.52
N GLN A 128 5.82 16.21 -6.56
CA GLN A 128 6.95 15.67 -7.32
C GLN A 128 8.25 15.69 -6.50
N GLU A 129 8.55 16.81 -5.86
CA GLU A 129 9.74 16.98 -5.03
C GLU A 129 9.71 16.02 -3.83
N ARG A 130 8.60 15.99 -3.11
CA ARG A 130 8.39 15.06 -1.99
C ARG A 130 8.49 13.59 -2.39
N THR A 131 8.06 13.24 -3.61
CA THR A 131 8.21 11.86 -4.11
C THR A 131 9.68 11.49 -4.28
N LEU A 132 10.47 12.37 -4.90
CA LEU A 132 11.89 12.12 -5.17
C LEU A 132 12.69 12.05 -3.86
N GLU A 133 12.47 13.01 -2.97
CA GLU A 133 13.08 13.03 -1.64
C GLU A 133 12.70 11.77 -0.85
N GLY A 134 11.41 11.46 -0.77
CA GLY A 134 10.92 10.27 -0.06
C GLY A 134 11.52 8.98 -0.60
N LEU A 135 11.64 8.84 -1.92
CA LEU A 135 12.29 7.68 -2.53
C LEU A 135 13.77 7.58 -2.15
N GLU A 136 14.49 8.69 -2.13
CA GLU A 136 15.89 8.71 -1.70
C GLU A 136 16.02 8.28 -0.24
N VAL A 137 15.14 8.78 0.65
CA VAL A 137 15.11 8.39 2.06
C VAL A 137 14.84 6.90 2.22
N LEU A 138 13.85 6.33 1.51
CA LEU A 138 13.55 4.90 1.54
C LEU A 138 14.78 4.07 1.15
N LEU A 139 15.40 4.39 0.03
CA LEU A 139 16.57 3.66 -0.49
C LEU A 139 17.76 3.73 0.48
N ARG A 140 18.00 4.89 1.09
CA ARG A 140 19.04 5.04 2.12
C ARG A 140 18.71 4.29 3.39
N ALA A 141 17.47 4.34 3.86
CA ALA A 141 17.04 3.63 5.07
C ALA A 141 17.24 2.11 4.96
N TRP A 142 17.06 1.56 3.77
CA TRP A 142 17.28 0.13 3.50
C TRP A 142 18.72 -0.23 3.13
N SER A 143 19.59 0.76 3.03
CA SER A 143 21.02 0.53 2.84
C SER A 143 21.70 0.31 4.21
N ASN A 144 22.90 -0.27 4.19
CA ASN A 144 23.72 -0.39 5.41
C ASN A 144 24.50 0.89 5.73
N ALA A 145 24.19 2.03 5.09
CA ALA A 145 24.85 3.30 5.33
C ALA A 145 24.13 4.10 6.41
N PRO A 146 24.86 4.90 7.22
CA PRO A 146 24.21 5.83 8.14
C PRO A 146 23.27 6.79 7.40
N LEU A 147 22.04 6.94 7.91
CA LEU A 147 21.07 7.90 7.39
C LEU A 147 21.09 9.17 8.21
N SER A 148 21.30 10.31 7.54
CA SER A 148 21.04 11.65 8.09
C SER A 148 19.93 12.29 7.24
N TYR A 149 18.85 12.65 7.89
CA TYR A 149 17.68 13.27 7.27
C TYR A 149 17.27 14.47 8.12
N ALA A 150 17.10 15.65 7.51
CA ALA A 150 16.75 16.89 8.17
C ALA A 150 15.43 17.45 7.63
#